data_55e1b06689acd700dc9cd672bee675dc
#
_entry.id   55e1b06689acd700dc9cd672bee675dc
#
_cell.length_a   1.000
_cell.length_b   1.000
_cell.length_c   1.000
_cell.angle_alpha   90.00
_cell.angle_beta   90.00
_cell.angle_gamma   90.00
#
_symmetry.space_group_name_H-M   'P 1'
#
loop_
_entity.id
_entity.type
_entity.pdbx_description
1 polymer ?
#
loop_
_entity_poly.entity_id
_entity_poly.type
_entity_poly.pdbx_seq_one_letter_code
_entity_poly.pdbx_strand_id
1 'polypeptide(L)'
;IPFVGFIAFLVFGSSRLPAYRRARQHAMNDLIREVSENKPFLTRTDDLSDPAKAASQLNYTLGSLPLVGGNQFTLHTDNHEAMVAMAEEVDRATKYVHFEFYITAYDEASAVLWDALFASHERGVHVRVLLDHIGSRKYPSYKKLVKMLNDSGMQWRLMLPLKPWKLKWQRPDLRNHRKVLVVDGRVAFSGSQNAIHRSYDLPENIKKGLEWKDLTFSCTGPIVEELNAIFVSDWYSETNQLILAEINTNIPYYKDGMRAQVVPSGPGFETENNLRLINYLIYNAERRITICSPYFVPEETLLQALT
;
A
#
# COMPACT_ATOMS: atom_id res chain seq x y z
N ILE A 1 -4.23 -22.47 34.37
CA ILE A 1 -3.57 -22.45 33.03
C ILE A 1 -4.61 -22.50 31.89
N PRO A 2 -5.67 -23.38 31.86
CA PRO A 2 -6.59 -23.42 30.73
C PRO A 2 -7.37 -22.10 30.54
N PHE A 3 -7.76 -21.41 31.58
CA PHE A 3 -8.48 -20.14 31.50
C PHE A 3 -7.60 -19.00 30.93
N VAL A 4 -6.33 -18.94 31.29
CA VAL A 4 -5.38 -17.97 30.74
C VAL A 4 -5.11 -18.27 29.27
N GLY A 5 -4.94 -19.56 28.93
CA GLY A 5 -4.78 -19.99 27.55
C GLY A 5 -6.03 -19.71 26.70
N PHE A 6 -7.22 -19.87 27.23
CA PHE A 6 -8.47 -19.53 26.55
C PHE A 6 -8.60 -18.03 26.29
N ILE A 7 -8.29 -17.19 27.27
CA ILE A 7 -8.28 -15.72 27.09
C ILE A 7 -7.22 -15.33 26.05
N ALA A 8 -6.02 -15.89 26.14
CA ALA A 8 -4.98 -15.65 25.15
C ALA A 8 -5.42 -16.09 23.74
N PHE A 9 -6.10 -17.23 23.62
CA PHE A 9 -6.66 -17.69 22.36
C PHE A 9 -7.74 -16.73 21.82
N LEU A 10 -8.63 -16.22 22.64
CA LEU A 10 -9.64 -15.23 22.20
C LEU A 10 -9.00 -13.94 21.73
N VAL A 11 -7.85 -13.56 22.29
CA VAL A 11 -7.15 -12.31 21.97
C VAL A 11 -6.23 -12.49 20.74
N PHE A 12 -5.55 -13.62 20.62
CA PHE A 12 -4.50 -13.85 19.61
C PHE A 12 -4.82 -14.98 18.64
N GLY A 13 -5.86 -15.78 18.88
CA GLY A 13 -6.14 -17.00 18.13
C GLY A 13 -6.69 -16.78 16.72
N SER A 14 -7.29 -15.62 16.44
CA SER A 14 -7.84 -15.34 15.11
C SER A 14 -6.83 -14.59 14.25
N SER A 15 -6.46 -15.16 13.10
CA SER A 15 -5.68 -14.47 12.06
C SER A 15 -6.53 -13.54 11.18
N ARG A 16 -7.83 -13.47 11.42
CA ARG A 16 -8.77 -12.69 10.61
C ARG A 16 -9.09 -11.35 11.25
N LEU A 17 -9.33 -10.35 10.42
CA LEU A 17 -9.88 -9.07 10.87
C LEU A 17 -11.31 -9.23 11.42
N PRO A 18 -11.78 -8.30 12.28
CA PRO A 18 -13.16 -8.27 12.74
C PRO A 18 -14.17 -8.30 11.58
N ALA A 19 -15.31 -8.96 11.79
CA ALA A 19 -16.33 -9.20 10.74
C ALA A 19 -16.76 -7.92 10.00
N TYR A 20 -16.93 -6.80 10.72
CA TYR A 20 -17.33 -5.53 10.10
C TYR A 20 -16.26 -5.00 9.11
N ARG A 21 -14.95 -5.23 9.36
CA ARG A 21 -13.87 -4.84 8.45
C ARG A 21 -13.86 -5.72 7.21
N ARG A 22 -14.06 -7.02 7.40
CA ARG A 22 -14.16 -7.96 6.28
C ARG A 22 -15.34 -7.63 5.38
N ALA A 23 -16.50 -7.34 5.97
CA ALA A 23 -17.69 -6.93 5.21
C ALA A 23 -17.44 -5.65 4.38
N ARG A 24 -16.75 -4.66 4.94
CA ARG A 24 -16.36 -3.44 4.20
C ARG A 24 -15.39 -3.75 3.06
N GLN A 25 -14.42 -4.62 3.29
CA GLN A 25 -13.47 -5.03 2.26
C GLN A 25 -14.19 -5.76 1.12
N HIS A 26 -15.11 -6.67 1.43
CA HIS A 26 -15.92 -7.34 0.40
C HIS A 26 -16.75 -6.34 -0.42
N ALA A 27 -17.44 -5.42 0.24
CA ALA A 27 -18.21 -4.38 -0.46
C ALA A 27 -17.33 -3.53 -1.38
N MET A 28 -16.11 -3.20 -0.96
CA MET A 28 -15.16 -2.46 -1.80
C MET A 28 -14.63 -3.30 -2.96
N ASN A 29 -14.34 -4.57 -2.75
CA ASN A 29 -13.92 -5.48 -3.82
C ASN A 29 -15.00 -5.63 -4.90
N ASP A 30 -16.28 -5.74 -4.49
CA ASP A 30 -17.41 -5.81 -5.40
C ASP A 30 -17.55 -4.50 -6.21
N LEU A 31 -17.43 -3.35 -5.55
CA LEU A 31 -17.46 -2.05 -6.21
C LEU A 31 -16.28 -1.86 -7.19
N ILE A 32 -15.07 -2.24 -6.78
CA ILE A 32 -13.87 -2.18 -7.65
C ILE A 32 -14.09 -3.06 -8.88
N ARG A 33 -14.66 -4.25 -8.72
CA ARG A 33 -14.97 -5.17 -9.83
C ARG A 33 -15.98 -4.55 -10.78
N GLU A 34 -17.10 -4.05 -10.27
CA GLU A 34 -18.13 -3.38 -11.07
C GLU A 34 -17.58 -2.20 -11.87
N VAL A 35 -16.77 -1.34 -11.23
CA VAL A 35 -16.13 -0.20 -11.89
C VAL A 35 -15.10 -0.67 -12.93
N SER A 36 -14.35 -1.72 -12.64
CA SER A 36 -13.33 -2.25 -13.55
C SER A 36 -13.92 -2.89 -14.80
N GLU A 37 -15.01 -3.64 -14.67
CA GLU A 37 -15.67 -4.29 -15.82
C GLU A 37 -16.18 -3.30 -16.87
N ASN A 38 -16.48 -2.07 -16.47
CA ASN A 38 -17.00 -1.01 -17.34
C ASN A 38 -15.91 -0.13 -17.96
N LYS A 39 -14.60 -0.46 -17.78
CA LYS A 39 -13.51 0.40 -18.25
C LYS A 39 -12.89 -0.04 -19.59
N PRO A 40 -12.62 0.93 -20.48
CA PRO A 40 -12.02 0.66 -21.79
C PRO A 40 -10.52 0.27 -21.73
N PHE A 41 -9.89 0.35 -20.54
CA PHE A 41 -8.45 0.16 -20.34
C PHE A 41 -8.05 -1.30 -20.05
N LEU A 42 -8.99 -2.23 -20.10
CA LEU A 42 -8.68 -3.65 -19.99
C LEU A 42 -7.74 -4.04 -21.10
N THR A 43 -6.57 -4.47 -20.75
CA THR A 43 -5.54 -4.87 -21.72
C THR A 43 -5.95 -6.16 -22.40
N ARG A 44 -5.78 -6.19 -23.74
CA ARG A 44 -5.80 -7.45 -24.47
C ARG A 44 -4.72 -8.38 -23.92
N THR A 45 -5.10 -9.61 -23.64
CA THR A 45 -4.20 -10.66 -23.15
C THR A 45 -3.80 -11.65 -24.25
N ASP A 46 -4.31 -11.47 -25.47
CA ASP A 46 -4.17 -12.45 -26.56
C ASP A 46 -2.70 -12.77 -26.92
N ASP A 47 -1.82 -11.79 -26.74
CA ASP A 47 -0.38 -11.89 -27.02
C ASP A 47 0.47 -12.28 -25.80
N LEU A 48 -0.15 -12.51 -24.64
CA LEU A 48 0.54 -13.05 -23.46
C LEU A 48 0.75 -14.56 -23.59
N SER A 49 1.82 -15.06 -22.98
CA SER A 49 1.97 -16.51 -22.77
C SER A 49 0.85 -17.07 -21.89
N ASP A 50 0.53 -18.33 -22.04
CA ASP A 50 -0.53 -18.96 -21.25
C ASP A 50 -0.29 -18.87 -19.73
N PRO A 51 0.94 -19.07 -19.21
CA PRO A 51 1.22 -18.80 -17.78
C PRO A 51 0.96 -17.36 -17.37
N ALA A 52 1.29 -16.37 -18.21
CA ALA A 52 1.04 -14.97 -17.89
C ALA A 52 -0.46 -14.62 -17.90
N LYS A 53 -1.23 -15.20 -18.83
CA LYS A 53 -2.70 -15.08 -18.84
C LYS A 53 -3.31 -15.65 -17.55
N ALA A 54 -2.90 -16.86 -17.19
CA ALA A 54 -3.41 -17.53 -16.01
C ALA A 54 -3.01 -16.79 -14.71
N ALA A 55 -1.78 -16.25 -14.62
CA ALA A 55 -1.36 -15.40 -13.49
C ALA A 55 -2.23 -14.16 -13.35
N SER A 56 -2.47 -13.46 -14.48
CA SER A 56 -3.33 -12.27 -14.50
C SER A 56 -4.77 -12.59 -14.09
N GLN A 57 -5.33 -13.69 -14.61
CA GLN A 57 -6.68 -14.15 -14.27
C GLN A 57 -6.79 -14.57 -12.80
N LEU A 58 -5.77 -15.28 -12.28
CA LEU A 58 -5.71 -15.65 -10.86
C LEU A 58 -5.75 -14.40 -9.97
N ASN A 59 -4.92 -13.40 -10.28
CA ASN A 59 -4.89 -12.17 -9.51
C ASN A 59 -6.23 -11.40 -9.59
N TYR A 60 -6.83 -11.30 -10.78
CA TYR A 60 -8.15 -10.67 -10.93
C TYR A 60 -9.22 -11.37 -10.10
N THR A 61 -9.23 -12.70 -10.11
CA THR A 61 -10.20 -13.50 -9.35
C THR A 61 -10.05 -13.28 -7.84
N LEU A 62 -8.82 -13.15 -7.34
CA LEU A 62 -8.53 -12.99 -5.91
C LEU A 62 -8.64 -11.55 -5.43
N GLY A 63 -8.26 -10.58 -6.27
CA GLY A 63 -8.06 -9.18 -5.87
C GLY A 63 -8.95 -8.16 -6.56
N SER A 64 -9.75 -8.57 -7.55
CA SER A 64 -10.68 -7.73 -8.32
C SER A 64 -10.03 -6.62 -9.16
N LEU A 65 -8.69 -6.54 -9.21
CA LEU A 65 -7.96 -5.56 -10.01
C LEU A 65 -7.48 -6.18 -11.31
N PRO A 66 -7.80 -5.60 -12.49
CA PRO A 66 -7.49 -6.18 -13.79
C PRO A 66 -6.04 -5.91 -14.21
N LEU A 67 -5.54 -6.62 -15.21
CA LEU A 67 -4.31 -6.25 -15.92
C LEU A 67 -4.59 -5.01 -16.78
N VAL A 68 -3.81 -3.95 -16.60
CA VAL A 68 -3.96 -2.69 -17.34
C VAL A 68 -2.69 -2.36 -18.13
N GLY A 69 -2.86 -1.93 -19.39
CA GLY A 69 -1.77 -1.49 -20.25
C GLY A 69 -1.60 0.02 -20.24
N GLY A 70 -0.63 0.51 -21.03
CA GLY A 70 -0.43 1.93 -21.24
C GLY A 70 0.19 2.66 -20.05
N ASN A 71 1.00 1.99 -19.25
CA ASN A 71 1.63 2.56 -18.06
C ASN A 71 3.10 2.90 -18.32
N GLN A 72 3.61 3.93 -17.65
CA GLN A 72 5.03 4.22 -17.55
C GLN A 72 5.48 4.13 -16.09
N PHE A 73 6.70 3.62 -15.89
CA PHE A 73 7.32 3.48 -14.58
C PHE A 73 8.70 4.11 -14.55
N THR A 74 9.02 4.77 -13.45
CA THR A 74 10.37 5.24 -13.14
C THR A 74 10.79 4.62 -11.81
N LEU A 75 12.00 4.03 -11.79
CA LEU A 75 12.57 3.45 -10.58
C LEU A 75 13.44 4.47 -9.86
N HIS A 76 13.25 4.58 -8.55
CA HIS A 76 14.04 5.42 -7.65
C HIS A 76 14.79 4.50 -6.68
N THR A 77 16.09 4.43 -6.83
CA THR A 77 16.99 3.55 -6.04
C THR A 77 17.65 4.28 -4.88
N ASP A 78 17.61 5.60 -4.88
CA ASP A 78 18.04 6.45 -3.76
C ASP A 78 16.84 6.92 -2.96
N ASN A 79 16.92 6.76 -1.64
CA ASN A 79 15.81 7.08 -0.73
C ASN A 79 15.52 8.59 -0.67
N HIS A 80 16.55 9.42 -0.76
CA HIS A 80 16.39 10.87 -0.72
C HIS A 80 15.77 11.37 -2.02
N GLU A 81 16.30 10.94 -3.17
CA GLU A 81 15.76 11.28 -4.49
C GLU A 81 14.29 10.87 -4.61
N ALA A 82 13.92 9.69 -4.07
CA ALA A 82 12.52 9.25 -4.05
C ALA A 82 11.64 10.19 -3.21
N MET A 83 12.11 10.65 -2.04
CA MET A 83 11.36 11.60 -1.20
C MET A 83 11.20 12.96 -1.90
N VAL A 84 12.24 13.44 -2.55
CA VAL A 84 12.20 14.69 -3.34
C VAL A 84 11.22 14.56 -4.51
N ALA A 85 11.30 13.46 -5.27
CA ALA A 85 10.39 13.21 -6.38
C ALA A 85 8.91 13.13 -5.93
N MET A 86 8.63 12.51 -4.78
CA MET A 86 7.30 12.52 -4.17
C MET A 86 6.86 13.94 -3.79
N ALA A 87 7.73 14.72 -3.16
CA ALA A 87 7.45 16.08 -2.75
C ALA A 87 7.14 16.98 -3.95
N GLU A 88 7.94 16.91 -5.03
CA GLU A 88 7.73 17.67 -6.25
C GLU A 88 6.36 17.39 -6.90
N GLU A 89 5.92 16.14 -6.90
CA GLU A 89 4.60 15.79 -7.44
C GLU A 89 3.47 16.26 -6.51
N VAL A 90 3.67 16.25 -5.19
CA VAL A 90 2.75 16.81 -4.20
C VAL A 90 2.64 18.33 -4.35
N ASP A 91 3.73 19.02 -4.62
CA ASP A 91 3.73 20.48 -4.88
C ASP A 91 2.94 20.86 -6.14
N ARG A 92 2.89 19.95 -7.13
CA ARG A 92 2.08 20.11 -8.36
C ARG A 92 0.61 19.73 -8.18
N ALA A 93 0.22 19.23 -7.00
CA ALA A 93 -1.15 18.82 -6.73
C ALA A 93 -2.13 19.99 -6.83
N THR A 94 -3.28 19.73 -7.46
CA THR A 94 -4.35 20.72 -7.68
C THR A 94 -5.71 20.28 -7.13
N LYS A 95 -5.91 18.99 -6.91
CA LYS A 95 -7.20 18.42 -6.48
C LYS A 95 -7.04 17.67 -5.16
N TYR A 96 -6.26 16.59 -5.17
CA TYR A 96 -6.10 15.74 -4.00
C TYR A 96 -4.76 15.04 -3.93
N VAL A 97 -4.35 14.70 -2.71
CA VAL A 97 -3.23 13.84 -2.41
C VAL A 97 -3.68 12.77 -1.43
N HIS A 98 -3.44 11.50 -1.77
CA HIS A 98 -3.67 10.35 -0.91
C HIS A 98 -2.32 9.78 -0.47
N PHE A 99 -2.09 9.75 0.83
CA PHE A 99 -0.84 9.31 1.45
C PHE A 99 -1.12 8.18 2.44
N GLU A 100 -0.53 7.02 2.18
CA GLU A 100 -0.64 5.85 3.05
C GLU A 100 0.72 5.18 3.21
N PHE A 101 1.28 5.24 4.42
CA PHE A 101 2.57 4.62 4.73
C PHE A 101 2.51 3.86 6.05
N TYR A 102 3.12 2.66 6.03
CA TYR A 102 3.22 1.82 7.22
C TYR A 102 4.05 2.48 8.32
N ILE A 103 5.25 2.97 7.98
CA ILE A 103 6.12 3.69 8.90
C ILE A 103 6.38 5.09 8.35
N THR A 104 6.16 6.08 9.20
CA THR A 104 6.45 7.47 8.86
C THR A 104 6.75 8.26 10.14
N ALA A 105 7.60 9.26 10.00
CA ALA A 105 7.94 10.23 11.02
C ALA A 105 8.23 11.56 10.35
N TYR A 106 8.35 12.64 11.11
CA TYR A 106 8.84 13.92 10.60
C TYR A 106 10.30 14.06 11.04
N ASP A 107 11.20 13.61 10.20
CA ASP A 107 12.66 13.67 10.39
C ASP A 107 13.36 14.40 9.23
N GLU A 108 14.68 14.46 9.26
CA GLU A 108 15.47 15.14 8.23
C GLU A 108 15.21 14.60 6.81
N ALA A 109 15.06 13.30 6.67
CA ALA A 109 14.86 12.68 5.35
C ALA A 109 13.44 12.85 4.81
N SER A 110 12.44 12.80 5.70
CA SER A 110 11.03 12.86 5.33
C SER A 110 10.42 14.26 5.37
N ALA A 111 11.12 15.24 5.95
CA ALA A 111 10.64 16.62 6.10
C ALA A 111 10.23 17.22 4.76
N VAL A 112 11.03 17.04 3.70
CA VAL A 112 10.74 17.57 2.35
C VAL A 112 9.34 17.13 1.86
N LEU A 113 8.98 15.88 2.08
CA LEU A 113 7.68 15.35 1.67
C LEU A 113 6.54 15.83 2.58
N TRP A 114 6.77 15.87 3.90
CA TRP A 114 5.76 16.36 4.84
C TRP A 114 5.49 17.85 4.68
N ASP A 115 6.52 18.66 4.44
CA ASP A 115 6.38 20.10 4.20
C ASP A 115 5.57 20.35 2.92
N ALA A 116 5.81 19.58 1.84
CA ALA A 116 5.03 19.63 0.63
C ALA A 116 3.55 19.24 0.86
N LEU A 117 3.29 18.21 1.68
CA LEU A 117 1.92 17.79 2.05
C LEU A 117 1.17 18.88 2.83
N PHE A 118 1.83 19.51 3.81
CA PHE A 118 1.25 20.63 4.56
C PHE A 118 0.99 21.84 3.67
N ALA A 119 1.98 22.24 2.85
CA ALA A 119 1.83 23.34 1.91
C ALA A 119 0.70 23.09 0.88
N SER A 120 0.56 21.86 0.40
CA SER A 120 -0.55 21.50 -0.49
C SER A 120 -1.89 21.63 0.20
N HIS A 121 -2.00 21.20 1.44
CA HIS A 121 -3.22 21.36 2.23
C HIS A 121 -3.57 22.86 2.43
N GLU A 122 -2.60 23.70 2.73
CA GLU A 122 -2.78 25.16 2.87
C GLU A 122 -3.23 25.82 1.56
N ARG A 123 -2.82 25.30 0.41
CA ARG A 123 -3.32 25.72 -0.91
C ARG A 123 -4.75 25.26 -1.22
N GLY A 124 -5.39 24.48 -0.33
CA GLY A 124 -6.75 23.96 -0.50
C GLY A 124 -6.83 22.60 -1.18
N VAL A 125 -5.71 21.90 -1.40
CA VAL A 125 -5.69 20.54 -1.92
C VAL A 125 -6.25 19.59 -0.86
N HIS A 126 -7.07 18.62 -1.26
CA HIS A 126 -7.65 17.62 -0.36
C HIS A 126 -6.60 16.56 0.01
N VAL A 127 -5.79 16.82 1.03
CA VAL A 127 -4.78 15.89 1.50
C VAL A 127 -5.40 14.92 2.53
N ARG A 128 -5.31 13.60 2.24
CA ARG A 128 -5.75 12.53 3.14
C ARG A 128 -4.60 11.62 3.51
N VAL A 129 -4.46 11.36 4.79
CA VAL A 129 -3.32 10.63 5.35
C VAL A 129 -3.80 9.42 6.15
N LEU A 130 -3.27 8.24 5.81
CA LEU A 130 -3.43 7.01 6.58
C LEU A 130 -2.08 6.59 7.17
N LEU A 131 -2.04 6.42 8.49
CA LEU A 131 -0.86 5.99 9.23
C LEU A 131 -1.16 4.70 9.99
N ASP A 132 -0.29 3.71 9.93
CA ASP A 132 -0.47 2.53 10.78
C ASP A 132 -0.30 2.90 12.27
N HIS A 133 -1.21 2.39 13.12
CA HIS A 133 -1.22 2.75 14.53
C HIS A 133 0.02 2.30 15.33
N ILE A 134 0.64 1.19 14.90
CA ILE A 134 1.81 0.63 15.60
C ILE A 134 3.10 0.93 14.85
N GLY A 135 3.05 0.86 13.52
CA GLY A 135 4.23 0.94 12.66
C GLY A 135 5.14 2.13 12.99
N SER A 136 4.56 3.31 13.13
CA SER A 136 5.32 4.55 13.35
C SER A 136 5.55 4.89 14.82
N ARG A 137 4.77 4.33 15.75
CA ARG A 137 4.68 4.81 17.16
C ARG A 137 5.99 4.77 17.93
N LYS A 138 6.88 3.83 17.61
CA LYS A 138 8.15 3.63 18.32
C LYS A 138 9.27 4.58 17.88
N TYR A 139 9.08 5.29 16.76
CA TYR A 139 10.13 6.16 16.21
C TYR A 139 10.10 7.57 16.81
N PRO A 140 11.27 8.20 17.03
CA PRO A 140 11.40 9.42 17.85
C PRO A 140 10.51 10.56 17.37
N SER A 141 10.51 10.84 16.07
CA SER A 141 9.83 12.01 15.49
C SER A 141 8.32 11.80 15.23
N TYR A 142 7.78 10.61 15.52
CA TYR A 142 6.36 10.32 15.31
C TYR A 142 5.42 11.23 16.11
N LYS A 143 5.74 11.52 17.38
CA LYS A 143 4.92 12.38 18.22
C LYS A 143 4.84 13.81 17.67
N LYS A 144 5.96 14.31 17.13
CA LYS A 144 6.03 15.62 16.47
C LYS A 144 5.09 15.63 15.26
N LEU A 145 5.17 14.62 14.41
CA LEU A 145 4.29 14.48 13.24
C LEU A 145 2.81 14.46 13.62
N VAL A 146 2.41 13.66 14.61
CA VAL A 146 1.01 13.59 15.07
C VAL A 146 0.52 14.95 15.58
N LYS A 147 1.38 15.70 16.27
CA LYS A 147 1.03 17.06 16.71
C LYS A 147 0.81 17.98 15.49
N MET A 148 1.72 17.98 14.52
CA MET A 148 1.59 18.77 13.29
C MET A 148 0.31 18.43 12.51
N LEU A 149 -0.01 17.15 12.36
CA LEU A 149 -1.25 16.69 11.71
C LEU A 149 -2.53 17.17 12.43
N ASN A 150 -2.52 17.17 13.76
CA ASN A 150 -3.65 17.68 14.54
C ASN A 150 -3.80 19.21 14.42
N ASP A 151 -2.68 19.93 14.41
CA ASP A 151 -2.65 21.38 14.36
C ASP A 151 -3.02 21.92 12.95
N SER A 152 -2.71 21.17 11.89
CA SER A 152 -2.95 21.59 10.50
C SER A 152 -4.41 21.51 10.06
N GLY A 153 -5.26 20.73 10.74
CA GLY A 153 -6.61 20.44 10.27
C GLY A 153 -6.70 19.45 9.10
N MET A 154 -5.57 18.92 8.64
CA MET A 154 -5.51 17.91 7.58
C MET A 154 -6.31 16.65 7.93
N GLN A 155 -6.93 16.04 6.95
CA GLN A 155 -7.68 14.79 7.15
C GLN A 155 -6.72 13.61 7.32
N TRP A 156 -6.60 13.10 8.53
CA TRP A 156 -5.77 11.93 8.79
C TRP A 156 -6.45 10.90 9.68
N ARG A 157 -6.09 9.63 9.52
CA ARG A 157 -6.61 8.53 10.34
C ARG A 157 -5.52 7.51 10.63
N LEU A 158 -5.70 6.81 11.76
CA LEU A 158 -4.89 5.64 12.09
C LEU A 158 -5.52 4.40 11.45
N MET A 159 -4.70 3.65 10.74
CA MET A 159 -5.08 2.33 10.25
C MET A 159 -4.97 1.28 11.36
N LEU A 160 -5.89 0.33 11.34
CA LEU A 160 -5.94 -0.80 12.24
C LEU A 160 -5.68 -0.39 13.71
N PRO A 161 -6.44 0.59 14.26
CA PRO A 161 -6.20 1.12 15.58
C PRO A 161 -6.48 0.07 16.65
N LEU A 162 -5.54 -0.12 17.57
CA LEU A 162 -5.71 -0.94 18.78
C LEU A 162 -6.25 -0.07 19.90
N LYS A 163 -7.57 -0.06 20.07
CA LYS A 163 -8.28 0.70 21.11
C LYS A 163 -9.36 -0.20 21.72
N PRO A 164 -9.01 -1.19 22.58
CA PRO A 164 -9.96 -2.18 23.10
C PRO A 164 -11.11 -1.52 23.88
N TRP A 165 -10.85 -0.40 24.57
CA TRP A 165 -11.89 0.38 25.27
C TRP A 165 -12.93 1.05 24.33
N LYS A 166 -12.66 1.05 23.00
CA LYS A 166 -13.59 1.51 21.96
C LYS A 166 -14.08 0.36 21.09
N LEU A 167 -13.97 -0.88 21.55
CA LEU A 167 -14.31 -2.12 20.82
C LEU A 167 -13.55 -2.24 19.48
N LYS A 168 -12.38 -1.58 19.36
CA LYS A 168 -11.48 -1.68 18.20
C LYS A 168 -10.30 -2.55 18.58
N TRP A 169 -10.46 -3.86 18.35
CA TRP A 169 -9.44 -4.85 18.66
C TRP A 169 -9.22 -5.76 17.45
N GLN A 170 -7.99 -5.99 17.12
CA GLN A 170 -7.49 -7.04 16.24
C GLN A 170 -6.10 -7.47 16.74
N ARG A 171 -5.60 -8.58 16.24
CA ARG A 171 -4.22 -9.01 16.55
C ARG A 171 -3.22 -7.88 16.25
N PRO A 172 -2.26 -7.62 17.14
CA PRO A 172 -1.29 -6.53 16.94
C PRO A 172 -0.38 -6.71 15.72
N ASP A 173 -0.13 -7.95 15.31
CA ASP A 173 0.70 -8.30 14.16
C ASP A 173 -0.03 -8.19 12.81
N LEU A 174 -1.36 -8.13 12.82
CA LEU A 174 -2.13 -7.88 11.60
C LEU A 174 -2.03 -6.39 11.23
N ARG A 175 -1.02 -6.06 10.42
CA ARG A 175 -0.71 -4.69 10.00
C ARG A 175 -0.78 -4.54 8.49
N ASN A 176 -1.07 -3.32 8.07
CA ASN A 176 -1.01 -2.93 6.67
C ASN A 176 0.39 -2.35 6.37
N HIS A 177 1.18 -3.06 5.58
CA HIS A 177 2.55 -2.68 5.23
C HIS A 177 2.64 -1.84 3.95
N ARG A 178 1.53 -1.27 3.47
CA ARG A 178 1.50 -0.49 2.23
C ARG A 178 2.28 0.82 2.35
N LYS A 179 2.80 1.25 1.22
CA LYS A 179 3.40 2.54 0.98
C LYS A 179 2.85 3.03 -0.35
N VAL A 180 1.91 3.93 -0.30
CA VAL A 180 1.21 4.45 -1.48
C VAL A 180 1.06 5.95 -1.34
N LEU A 181 1.48 6.67 -2.37
CA LEU A 181 1.19 8.08 -2.57
C LEU A 181 0.50 8.20 -3.92
N VAL A 182 -0.65 8.85 -3.96
CA VAL A 182 -1.35 9.16 -5.22
C VAL A 182 -1.61 10.66 -5.28
N VAL A 183 -1.27 11.29 -6.39
CA VAL A 183 -1.46 12.73 -6.61
C VAL A 183 -2.39 12.93 -7.81
N ASP A 184 -3.54 13.55 -7.57
CA ASP A 184 -4.56 13.92 -8.57
C ASP A 184 -5.04 12.75 -9.48
N GLY A 185 -4.77 11.48 -9.10
CA GLY A 185 -4.98 10.31 -9.96
C GLY A 185 -4.12 10.32 -11.23
N ARG A 186 -3.10 11.17 -11.28
CA ARG A 186 -2.20 11.39 -12.41
C ARG A 186 -0.91 10.59 -12.27
N VAL A 187 -0.34 10.58 -11.07
CA VAL A 187 0.88 9.87 -10.71
C VAL A 187 0.70 9.16 -9.39
N ALA A 188 1.31 8.00 -9.26
CA ALA A 188 1.40 7.30 -8.00
C ALA A 188 2.83 6.83 -7.72
N PHE A 189 3.15 6.70 -6.44
CA PHE A 189 4.39 6.12 -5.94
C PHE A 189 4.07 4.94 -5.05
N SER A 190 4.88 3.90 -5.17
CA SER A 190 4.83 2.74 -4.27
C SER A 190 6.20 2.03 -4.25
N GLY A 191 6.36 1.05 -3.37
CA GLY A 191 7.59 0.31 -3.22
C GLY A 191 7.81 -0.21 -1.81
N SER A 192 9.07 -0.41 -1.43
CA SER A 192 9.46 -0.89 -0.10
C SER A 192 9.78 0.23 0.88
N GLN A 193 10.11 1.43 0.41
CA GLN A 193 10.55 2.57 1.20
C GLN A 193 9.44 3.12 2.10
N ASN A 194 9.75 3.33 3.38
CA ASN A 194 8.91 4.04 4.31
C ASN A 194 9.25 5.56 4.33
N ALA A 195 8.32 6.38 4.79
CA ALA A 195 8.52 7.84 4.87
C ALA A 195 9.24 8.22 6.18
N ILE A 196 10.50 7.82 6.27
CA ILE A 196 11.40 8.01 7.42
C ILE A 196 12.85 7.87 6.94
N HIS A 197 13.80 8.40 7.70
CA HIS A 197 15.22 8.17 7.44
C HIS A 197 15.56 6.67 7.36
N ARG A 198 16.45 6.27 6.46
CA ARG A 198 16.77 4.85 6.20
C ARG A 198 17.39 4.09 7.38
N SER A 199 17.94 4.77 8.40
CA SER A 199 18.32 4.15 9.68
C SER A 199 17.13 3.95 10.63
N TYR A 200 15.95 4.49 10.28
CA TYR A 200 14.76 4.61 11.13
C TYR A 200 15.00 5.44 12.40
N ASP A 201 16.06 6.24 12.42
CA ASP A 201 16.50 7.02 13.59
C ASP A 201 16.65 6.18 14.88
N LEU A 202 16.93 4.89 14.71
CA LEU A 202 17.18 4.01 15.83
C LEU A 202 18.64 4.15 16.26
N PRO A 203 18.92 4.50 17.53
CA PRO A 203 20.29 4.70 18.02
C PRO A 203 21.21 3.51 17.74
N GLU A 204 20.67 2.29 17.79
CA GLU A 204 21.43 1.07 17.52
C GLU A 204 21.82 0.96 16.03
N ASN A 205 20.92 1.32 15.12
CA ASN A 205 21.19 1.32 13.68
C ASN A 205 22.23 2.39 13.33
N ILE A 206 22.06 3.59 13.87
CA ILE A 206 23.01 4.70 13.66
C ILE A 206 24.39 4.30 14.15
N LYS A 207 24.49 3.75 15.36
CA LYS A 207 25.76 3.29 15.94
C LYS A 207 26.46 2.22 15.10
N LYS A 208 25.70 1.35 14.45
CA LYS A 208 26.21 0.25 13.61
C LYS A 208 26.37 0.64 12.13
N GLY A 209 25.96 1.84 11.73
CA GLY A 209 25.88 2.25 10.31
C GLY A 209 24.90 1.41 9.49
N LEU A 210 23.83 0.90 10.12
CA LEU A 210 22.83 0.08 9.45
C LEU A 210 21.77 0.96 8.81
N GLU A 211 21.59 0.78 7.51
CA GLU A 211 20.62 1.50 6.71
C GLU A 211 19.89 0.54 5.78
N TRP A 212 18.58 0.77 5.64
CA TRP A 212 17.78 0.04 4.67
C TRP A 212 18.10 0.52 3.25
N LYS A 213 18.14 -0.43 2.33
CA LYS A 213 18.17 -0.16 0.90
C LYS A 213 16.80 -0.53 0.35
N ASP A 214 16.07 0.46 -0.04
CA ASP A 214 14.72 0.32 -0.54
C ASP A 214 14.67 0.57 -2.05
N LEU A 215 13.55 0.17 -2.66
CA LEU A 215 13.20 0.50 -4.01
C LEU A 215 11.84 1.19 -4.01
N THR A 216 11.78 2.37 -4.56
CA THR A 216 10.54 3.09 -4.86
C THR A 216 10.34 3.15 -6.37
N PHE A 217 9.12 3.10 -6.83
CA PHE A 217 8.78 3.46 -8.19
C PHE A 217 7.72 4.54 -8.21
N SER A 218 7.78 5.40 -9.22
CA SER A 218 6.66 6.23 -9.64
C SER A 218 6.03 5.64 -10.90
N CYS A 219 4.74 5.83 -11.07
CA CYS A 219 4.03 5.39 -12.25
C CYS A 219 2.97 6.40 -12.69
N THR A 220 2.72 6.40 -14.00
CA THR A 220 1.63 7.12 -14.67
C THR A 220 0.89 6.15 -15.57
N GLY A 221 -0.36 6.46 -15.91
CA GLY A 221 -1.20 5.58 -16.69
C GLY A 221 -2.29 4.88 -15.86
N PRO A 222 -3.03 3.93 -16.44
CA PRO A 222 -4.18 3.28 -15.80
C PRO A 222 -3.89 2.61 -14.46
N ILE A 223 -2.65 2.17 -14.21
CA ILE A 223 -2.24 1.55 -12.93
C ILE A 223 -2.40 2.49 -11.73
N VAL A 224 -2.38 3.80 -11.95
CA VAL A 224 -2.58 4.80 -10.88
C VAL A 224 -3.96 4.67 -10.26
N GLU A 225 -4.98 4.34 -11.05
CA GLU A 225 -6.32 4.09 -10.53
C GLU A 225 -6.40 2.87 -9.62
N GLU A 226 -5.68 1.80 -9.95
CA GLU A 226 -5.64 0.61 -9.11
C GLU A 226 -4.99 0.90 -7.75
N LEU A 227 -3.89 1.65 -7.76
CA LEU A 227 -3.25 2.10 -6.52
C LEU A 227 -4.16 3.04 -5.73
N ASN A 228 -4.87 3.94 -6.42
CA ASN A 228 -5.86 4.81 -5.78
C ASN A 228 -7.04 4.02 -5.20
N ALA A 229 -7.53 3.00 -5.89
CA ALA A 229 -8.60 2.13 -5.40
C ALA A 229 -8.22 1.41 -4.10
N ILE A 230 -6.95 1.02 -3.94
CA ILE A 230 -6.44 0.47 -2.68
C ILE A 230 -6.54 1.51 -1.56
N PHE A 231 -6.04 2.73 -1.78
CA PHE A 231 -6.15 3.80 -0.79
C PHE A 231 -7.61 4.09 -0.41
N VAL A 232 -8.48 4.23 -1.40
CA VAL A 232 -9.93 4.49 -1.20
C VAL A 232 -10.58 3.38 -0.36
N SER A 233 -10.23 2.11 -0.64
CA SER A 233 -10.69 0.96 0.14
C SER A 233 -10.24 1.03 1.60
N ASP A 234 -8.97 1.35 1.83
CA ASP A 234 -8.42 1.47 3.18
C ASP A 234 -8.98 2.70 3.91
N TRP A 235 -9.16 3.81 3.24
CA TRP A 235 -9.85 4.99 3.79
C TRP A 235 -11.28 4.67 4.21
N TYR A 236 -12.03 4.00 3.33
CA TYR A 236 -13.41 3.56 3.65
C TYR A 236 -13.44 2.61 4.85
N SER A 237 -12.49 1.69 4.93
CA SER A 237 -12.40 0.75 6.05
C SER A 237 -12.21 1.43 7.40
N GLU A 238 -11.50 2.56 7.45
CA GLU A 238 -11.24 3.31 8.69
C GLU A 238 -12.29 4.38 9.00
N THR A 239 -12.89 4.99 7.97
CA THR A 239 -13.74 6.18 8.12
C THR A 239 -15.22 5.93 7.86
N ASN A 240 -15.55 4.89 7.09
CA ASN A 240 -16.86 4.66 6.46
C ASN A 240 -17.28 5.78 5.48
N GLN A 241 -16.29 6.52 4.93
CA GLN A 241 -16.51 7.55 3.93
C GLN A 241 -16.01 7.06 2.58
N LEU A 242 -16.90 7.00 1.60
CA LEU A 242 -16.57 6.65 0.23
C LEU A 242 -16.22 7.94 -0.54
N ILE A 243 -14.99 8.02 -1.04
CA ILE A 243 -14.43 9.20 -1.72
C ILE A 243 -14.34 9.00 -3.25
N LEU A 244 -15.44 8.52 -3.87
CA LEU A 244 -15.47 8.22 -5.32
C LEU A 244 -15.28 9.46 -6.20
N ALA A 245 -15.62 10.67 -5.73
CA ALA A 245 -15.44 11.92 -6.49
C ALA A 245 -13.95 12.22 -6.79
N GLU A 246 -13.04 11.55 -6.12
CA GLU A 246 -11.58 11.68 -6.31
C GLU A 246 -11.00 10.54 -7.17
N ILE A 247 -11.83 9.88 -7.96
CA ILE A 247 -11.38 8.97 -9.01
C ILE A 247 -11.21 9.80 -10.29
N ASN A 248 -9.97 9.85 -10.79
CA ASN A 248 -9.69 10.59 -12.01
C ASN A 248 -10.15 9.77 -13.23
N THR A 249 -10.98 10.36 -14.07
CA THR A 249 -11.45 9.73 -15.32
C THR A 249 -10.59 10.07 -16.53
N ASN A 250 -9.69 11.06 -16.41
CA ASN A 250 -8.81 11.47 -17.50
C ASN A 250 -7.38 11.00 -17.23
N ILE A 251 -7.17 9.69 -17.41
CA ILE A 251 -5.90 9.03 -17.15
C ILE A 251 -5.07 9.00 -18.43
N PRO A 252 -3.77 9.38 -18.37
CA PRO A 252 -2.91 9.23 -19.53
C PRO A 252 -2.79 7.75 -19.92
N TYR A 253 -2.76 7.49 -21.24
CA TYR A 253 -2.55 6.16 -21.79
C TYR A 253 -1.39 6.22 -22.79
N TYR A 254 -0.36 5.43 -22.56
CA TYR A 254 0.82 5.38 -23.40
C TYR A 254 0.77 4.13 -24.29
N LYS A 255 0.70 4.34 -25.64
CA LYS A 255 0.50 3.24 -26.59
C LYS A 255 1.54 2.12 -26.46
N ASP A 256 2.79 2.50 -26.19
CA ASP A 256 3.92 1.57 -26.00
C ASP A 256 4.26 1.37 -24.53
N GLY A 257 3.31 1.70 -23.64
CA GLY A 257 3.47 1.58 -22.19
C GLY A 257 3.39 0.14 -21.69
N MET A 258 3.92 -0.06 -20.51
CA MET A 258 3.97 -1.38 -19.87
C MET A 258 2.58 -1.86 -19.42
N ARG A 259 2.40 -3.17 -19.44
CA ARG A 259 1.28 -3.84 -18.77
C ARG A 259 1.64 -4.08 -17.31
N ALA A 260 0.72 -3.78 -16.43
CA ALA A 260 0.91 -3.97 -14.99
C ALA A 260 -0.42 -4.34 -14.31
N GLN A 261 -0.33 -4.93 -13.15
CA GLN A 261 -1.48 -5.30 -12.33
C GLN A 261 -1.11 -5.17 -10.86
N VAL A 262 -1.96 -4.54 -10.07
CA VAL A 262 -1.78 -4.50 -8.62
C VAL A 262 -2.26 -5.82 -8.01
N VAL A 263 -1.47 -6.37 -7.10
CA VAL A 263 -1.81 -7.57 -6.31
C VAL A 263 -2.17 -7.12 -4.89
N PRO A 264 -3.46 -6.87 -4.62
CA PRO A 264 -3.87 -6.44 -3.29
C PRO A 264 -3.70 -7.59 -2.31
N SER A 265 -3.00 -7.34 -1.21
CA SER A 265 -2.77 -8.31 -0.14
C SER A 265 -2.79 -7.63 1.22
N GLY A 266 -2.83 -8.42 2.26
CA GLY A 266 -2.82 -7.94 3.64
C GLY A 266 -4.01 -8.46 4.45
N PRO A 267 -4.20 -7.97 5.69
CA PRO A 267 -5.15 -8.57 6.64
C PRO A 267 -6.62 -8.57 6.19
N GLY A 268 -6.98 -7.73 5.21
CA GLY A 268 -8.33 -7.68 4.63
C GLY A 268 -8.59 -8.73 3.55
N PHE A 269 -7.53 -9.37 3.02
CA PHE A 269 -7.61 -10.36 1.95
C PHE A 269 -7.41 -11.76 2.51
N GLU A 270 -8.49 -12.50 2.69
CA GLU A 270 -8.48 -13.84 3.32
C GLU A 270 -7.82 -14.92 2.45
N THR A 271 -7.64 -14.65 1.17
CA THR A 271 -7.20 -15.62 0.17
C THR A 271 -5.68 -15.61 -0.05
N GLU A 272 -4.93 -14.84 0.73
CA GLU A 272 -3.45 -14.76 0.62
C GLU A 272 -2.97 -14.54 -0.82
N ASN A 273 -3.55 -13.54 -1.48
CA ASN A 273 -3.42 -13.30 -2.91
C ASN A 273 -1.98 -13.31 -3.41
N ASN A 274 -1.09 -12.56 -2.74
CA ASN A 274 0.31 -12.47 -3.12
C ASN A 274 1.03 -13.82 -3.02
N LEU A 275 0.78 -14.61 -1.98
CA LEU A 275 1.40 -15.91 -1.80
C LEU A 275 0.98 -16.89 -2.91
N ARG A 276 -0.32 -16.94 -3.22
CA ARG A 276 -0.84 -17.78 -4.30
C ARG A 276 -0.25 -17.42 -5.65
N LEU A 277 -0.16 -16.11 -5.94
CA LEU A 277 0.45 -15.65 -7.19
C LEU A 277 1.95 -15.94 -7.23
N ILE A 278 2.69 -15.71 -6.15
CA ILE A 278 4.13 -16.00 -6.07
C ILE A 278 4.38 -17.50 -6.28
N ASN A 279 3.64 -18.39 -5.60
CA ASN A 279 3.75 -19.83 -5.80
C ASN A 279 3.45 -20.21 -7.25
N TYR A 280 2.38 -19.66 -7.85
CA TYR A 280 2.06 -19.90 -9.25
C TYR A 280 3.22 -19.51 -10.18
N LEU A 281 3.81 -18.32 -9.98
CA LEU A 281 4.93 -17.83 -10.79
C LEU A 281 6.19 -18.70 -10.64
N ILE A 282 6.47 -19.18 -9.43
CA ILE A 282 7.61 -20.08 -9.17
C ILE A 282 7.41 -21.41 -9.88
N TYR A 283 6.25 -22.05 -9.74
CA TYR A 283 5.95 -23.33 -10.42
C TYR A 283 5.96 -23.25 -11.96
N ASN A 284 5.73 -22.05 -12.53
CA ASN A 284 5.73 -21.83 -13.97
C ASN A 284 7.04 -21.17 -14.48
N ALA A 285 8.06 -21.08 -13.64
CA ALA A 285 9.34 -20.49 -14.05
C ALA A 285 10.13 -21.50 -14.90
N GLU A 286 10.51 -21.12 -16.12
CA GLU A 286 11.21 -21.99 -17.08
C GLU A 286 12.74 -21.87 -17.06
N ARG A 287 13.27 -20.74 -16.62
CA ARG A 287 14.72 -20.48 -16.75
C ARG A 287 15.38 -20.07 -15.45
N ARG A 288 14.84 -19.07 -14.77
CA ARG A 288 15.48 -18.49 -13.61
C ARG A 288 14.47 -17.83 -12.68
N ILE A 289 14.66 -18.05 -11.38
CA ILE A 289 13.99 -17.35 -10.31
C ILE A 289 15.04 -16.51 -9.57
N THR A 290 14.74 -15.24 -9.33
CA THR A 290 15.56 -14.36 -8.49
C THR A 290 14.65 -13.73 -7.44
N ILE A 291 14.93 -13.98 -6.18
CA ILE A 291 14.18 -13.43 -5.04
C ILE A 291 15.12 -12.55 -4.23
N CYS A 292 14.74 -11.29 -4.02
CA CYS A 292 15.47 -10.36 -3.16
C CYS A 292 14.53 -9.91 -2.04
N SER A 293 14.77 -10.40 -0.84
CA SER A 293 13.98 -10.03 0.34
C SER A 293 14.83 -10.16 1.61
N PRO A 294 14.78 -9.18 2.52
CA PRO A 294 15.40 -9.31 3.84
C PRO A 294 14.58 -10.22 4.78
N TYR A 295 13.34 -10.57 4.40
CA TYR A 295 12.39 -11.34 5.21
C TYR A 295 12.00 -12.62 4.48
N PHE A 296 12.95 -13.53 4.30
CA PHE A 296 12.64 -14.81 3.68
C PHE A 296 12.26 -15.84 4.77
N VAL A 297 10.97 -15.92 5.05
CA VAL A 297 10.37 -16.91 5.98
C VAL A 297 9.35 -17.72 5.18
N PRO A 298 9.82 -18.72 4.39
CA PRO A 298 8.93 -19.49 3.55
C PRO A 298 8.05 -20.39 4.41
N GLU A 299 6.77 -20.41 4.12
CA GLU A 299 5.89 -21.47 4.56
C GLU A 299 6.05 -22.73 3.69
N GLU A 300 5.41 -23.81 4.08
CA GLU A 300 5.61 -25.13 3.45
C GLU A 300 5.32 -25.11 1.95
N THR A 301 4.26 -24.44 1.50
CA THR A 301 3.91 -24.38 0.07
C THR A 301 4.94 -23.61 -0.75
N LEU A 302 5.48 -22.52 -0.22
CA LEU A 302 6.55 -21.77 -0.88
C LEU A 302 7.87 -22.55 -0.90
N LEU A 303 8.18 -23.25 0.19
CA LEU A 303 9.36 -24.08 0.26
C LEU A 303 9.32 -25.22 -0.77
N GLN A 304 8.15 -25.89 -0.88
CA GLN A 304 7.93 -26.95 -1.89
C GLN A 304 8.00 -26.41 -3.33
N ALA A 305 7.57 -25.16 -3.57
CA ALA A 305 7.66 -24.56 -4.89
C ALA A 305 9.10 -24.24 -5.32
N LEU A 306 10.00 -24.08 -4.35
CA LEU A 306 11.41 -23.74 -4.59
C LEU A 306 12.35 -24.95 -4.65
N THR A 307 11.89 -26.16 -4.27
CA THR A 307 12.65 -27.40 -4.26
C THR A 307 12.24 -28.33 -5.40
#